data_297318766e5a03757cf8fcd3503eb13e
#
_entry.id   297318766e5a03757cf8fcd3503eb13e
#
_cell.length_a   1.000
_cell.length_b   1.000
_cell.length_c   1.000
_cell.angle_alpha   90.00
_cell.angle_beta   90.00
_cell.angle_gamma   90.00
#
_symmetry.space_group_name_H-M   'P 1'
#
loop_
_entity.id
_entity.type
_entity.pdbx_description
1 polymer ?
#
loop_
_entity_poly.entity_id
_entity_poly.type
_entity_poly.pdbx_seq_one_letter_code
_entity_poly.pdbx_strand_id
1 'polypeptide(L)' 'MNITNFTKIELDFFRNNCNFTKIEKELFEYRIKEYTLEECAEKMNVSVSTAKRISRKVNNKIIRVC' A
#
# COMPACT_ATOMS: atom_id res chain seq x y z
N MET A 1 0.66 2.23 -10.32
CA MET A 1 -0.37 3.11 -9.73
C MET A 1 0.20 3.81 -8.51
N ASN A 2 -0.06 5.10 -8.37
CA ASN A 2 0.43 5.88 -7.25
C ASN A 2 -0.72 6.11 -6.25
N ILE A 3 -0.58 5.56 -5.05
CA ILE A 3 -1.59 5.65 -4.00
C ILE A 3 -1.87 7.11 -3.60
N THR A 4 -0.85 7.98 -3.68
CA THR A 4 -1.00 9.38 -3.28
C THR A 4 -1.90 10.20 -4.22
N ASN A 5 -2.26 9.64 -5.37
CA ASN A 5 -3.17 10.31 -6.31
C ASN A 5 -4.64 10.17 -5.92
N PHE A 6 -4.95 9.37 -4.92
CA PHE A 6 -6.32 9.17 -4.47
C PHE A 6 -6.69 10.19 -3.39
N THR A 7 -7.97 10.55 -3.33
CA THR A 7 -8.47 11.43 -2.26
C THR A 7 -8.54 10.65 -0.94
N LYS A 8 -8.69 11.39 0.16
CA LYS A 8 -8.83 10.77 1.47
C LYS A 8 -10.05 9.84 1.53
N ILE A 9 -11.16 10.24 0.90
CA ILE A 9 -12.38 9.42 0.85
C ILE A 9 -12.11 8.11 0.12
N GLU A 10 -11.40 8.18 -1.01
CA GLU A 10 -11.03 6.99 -1.78
C GLU A 10 -10.09 6.08 -1.00
N LEU A 11 -9.12 6.67 -0.29
CA LEU A 11 -8.19 5.89 0.53
C LEU A 11 -8.92 5.16 1.66
N ASP A 12 -9.87 5.84 2.31
CA ASP A 12 -10.68 5.20 3.34
C ASP A 12 -11.54 4.08 2.77
N PHE A 13 -12.09 4.26 1.56
CA PHE A 13 -12.83 3.22 0.86
C PHE A 13 -11.95 1.98 0.63
N PHE A 14 -10.73 2.17 0.15
CA PHE A 14 -9.81 1.05 -0.07
C PHE A 14 -9.45 0.37 1.25
N ARG A 15 -9.20 1.15 2.29
CA ARG A 15 -8.86 0.62 3.62
C ARG A 15 -9.96 -0.29 4.15
N ASN A 16 -11.22 0.07 3.90
CA ASN A 16 -12.38 -0.66 4.42
C ASN A 16 -12.81 -1.81 3.51
N ASN A 17 -12.55 -1.72 2.21
CA ASN A 17 -13.09 -2.66 1.22
C ASN A 17 -12.06 -3.60 0.59
N CYS A 18 -10.78 -3.23 0.58
CA CYS A 18 -9.73 -4.14 0.15
C CYS A 18 -9.41 -5.09 1.30
N ASN A 19 -9.32 -6.38 0.97
CA ASN A 19 -9.00 -7.38 1.97
C ASN A 19 -7.48 -7.50 2.14
N PHE A 20 -6.87 -6.45 2.70
CA PHE A 20 -5.43 -6.43 2.92
C PHE A 20 -5.03 -7.34 4.06
N THR A 21 -3.92 -8.06 3.89
CA THR A 21 -3.27 -8.73 5.00
C THR A 21 -2.62 -7.68 5.89
N LYS A 22 -2.17 -8.07 7.09
CA LYS A 22 -1.54 -7.15 8.03
C LYS A 22 -0.36 -6.43 7.40
N ILE A 23 0.51 -7.15 6.69
CA ILE A 23 1.71 -6.58 6.08
C ILE A 23 1.35 -5.68 4.89
N GLU A 24 0.33 -6.03 4.14
CA GLU A 24 -0.15 -5.21 3.02
C GLU A 24 -0.73 -3.90 3.53
N LYS A 25 -1.48 -3.96 4.63
CA LYS A 25 -2.05 -2.78 5.25
C LYS A 25 -0.95 -1.84 5.76
N GLU A 26 0.11 -2.38 6.36
CA GLU A 26 1.25 -1.57 6.79
C GLU A 26 1.86 -0.79 5.63
N LEU A 27 2.13 -1.47 4.52
CA LEU A 27 2.68 -0.81 3.34
C LEU A 27 1.71 0.25 2.81
N PHE A 28 0.43 -0.06 2.75
CA PHE A 28 -0.60 0.88 2.29
C PHE A 28 -0.57 2.16 3.13
N GLU A 29 -0.52 2.04 4.46
CA GLU A 29 -0.49 3.19 5.35
C GLU A 29 0.79 4.03 5.17
N TYR A 30 1.94 3.39 5.01
CA TYR A 30 3.19 4.12 4.75
C TYR A 30 3.15 4.84 3.42
N ARG A 31 2.58 4.23 2.37
CA ARG A 31 2.47 4.85 1.06
C ARG A 31 1.54 6.07 1.08
N ILE A 32 0.48 6.01 1.89
CA ILE A 32 -0.41 7.17 2.09
C ILE A 32 0.37 8.35 2.66
N LYS A 33 1.35 8.09 3.52
CA LYS A 33 2.22 9.11 4.10
C LYS A 33 3.35 9.54 3.15
N GLU A 34 3.30 9.08 1.90
CA GLU A 34 4.26 9.42 0.84
C GLU A 34 5.67 8.89 1.07
N TYR A 35 5.82 7.83 1.85
CA TYR A 35 7.11 7.15 1.96
C TYR A 35 7.44 6.41 0.66
N THR A 36 8.71 6.42 0.27
CA THR A 36 9.17 5.64 -0.87
C THR A 36 9.15 4.15 -0.52
N LEU A 37 9.30 3.30 -1.53
CA LEU A 37 9.37 1.85 -1.28
C LEU A 37 10.59 1.48 -0.45
N GLU A 38 11.71 2.17 -0.65
CA GLU A 38 12.92 1.97 0.15
C GLU A 38 12.64 2.31 1.62
N GLU A 39 11.95 3.42 1.87
CA GLU A 39 11.58 3.82 3.23
C GLU A 39 10.59 2.83 3.85
N CYS A 40 9.63 2.37 3.07
CA CYS A 40 8.69 1.35 3.54
C CYS A 40 9.41 0.07 3.93
N ALA A 41 10.34 -0.38 3.08
CA ALA A 41 11.11 -1.59 3.34
C ALA A 41 11.90 -1.46 4.64
N GLU A 42 12.51 -0.31 4.86
CA GLU A 42 13.28 -0.04 6.08
C GLU A 42 12.37 -0.09 7.31
N LYS A 43 11.24 0.61 7.27
CA LYS A 43 10.32 0.67 8.40
C LYS A 43 9.64 -0.67 8.68
N MET A 44 9.40 -1.46 7.65
CA MET A 44 8.78 -2.78 7.76
C MET A 44 9.81 -3.88 8.03
N ASN A 45 11.09 -3.52 8.01
CA ASN A 45 12.20 -4.46 8.25
C ASN A 45 12.22 -5.61 7.24
N VAL A 46 12.02 -5.27 5.97
CA VAL A 46 12.06 -6.22 4.85
C VAL A 46 12.96 -5.67 3.76
N SER A 47 13.32 -6.50 2.78
CA SER A 47 14.11 -6.05 1.64
C SER A 47 13.25 -5.19 0.70
N VAL A 48 13.91 -4.36 -0.11
CA VAL A 48 13.22 -3.55 -1.13
C VAL A 48 12.47 -4.44 -2.12
N SER A 49 13.05 -5.57 -2.49
CA SER A 49 12.39 -6.52 -3.38
C SER A 49 11.09 -7.04 -2.78
N THR A 50 11.08 -7.33 -1.48
CA THR A 50 9.89 -7.76 -0.78
C THR A 50 8.85 -6.64 -0.74
N ALA A 51 9.28 -5.41 -0.45
CA ALA A 51 8.37 -4.26 -0.43
C ALA A 51 7.72 -4.05 -1.80
N LYS A 52 8.48 -4.18 -2.88
CA LYS A 52 7.94 -4.07 -4.24
C LYS A 52 6.88 -5.14 -4.51
N ARG A 53 7.12 -6.37 -4.05
CA ARG A 53 6.17 -7.48 -4.22
C ARG A 53 4.88 -7.20 -3.46
N ILE A 54 4.99 -6.73 -2.22
CA ILE A 54 3.83 -6.38 -1.40
C ILE A 54 3.06 -5.23 -2.05
N SER A 55 3.76 -4.22 -2.55
CA SER A 55 3.15 -3.07 -3.23
C SER A 55 2.34 -3.51 -4.45
N ARG A 56 2.86 -4.48 -5.22
CA ARG A 56 2.15 -5.03 -6.37
C ARG A 56 0.84 -5.70 -5.94
N LYS A 57 0.87 -6.46 -4.86
CA LYS A 57 -0.33 -7.10 -4.33
C LYS A 57 -1.35 -6.08 -3.85
N VAL A 58 -0.90 -5.02 -3.17
CA VAL A 58 -1.77 -3.94 -2.73
C VAL A 58 -2.44 -3.27 -3.92
N ASN A 59 -1.66 -2.91 -4.95
CA ASN A 59 -2.19 -2.28 -6.15
C ASN A 59 -3.22 -3.17 -6.86
N ASN A 60 -2.96 -4.47 -6.95
CA ASN A 60 -3.89 -5.41 -7.57
C ASN A 60 -5.21 -5.47 -6.81
N LYS A 61 -5.17 -5.43 -5.49
CA LYS A 61 -6.39 -5.44 -4.68
C LYS A 61 -7.17 -4.13 -4.85
N ILE A 62 -6.49 -3.00 -4.94
CA ILE A 62 -7.12 -1.71 -5.20
C ILE A 62 -7.83 -1.73 -6.56
N ILE A 63 -7.15 -2.23 -7.58
CA ILE A 63 -7.71 -2.31 -8.93
C ILE A 63 -8.99 -3.16 -8.94
N ARG A 64 -9.05 -4.22 -8.15
CA ARG A 64 -10.22 -5.11 -8.10
C ARG A 64 -11.45 -4.45 -7.52
N VAL A 65 -11.29 -3.46 -6.63
CA VAL A 65 -12.43 -2.78 -6.00
C VAL A 65 -12.79 -1.46 -6.67
N CYS A 66 -11.98 -1.03 -7.64
CA CYS A 66 -12.28 0.17 -8.43
C CYS A 66 -13.27 -0.12 -9.58
#